data_460c1c0e5c13b88817c2daa5338f50ce
#
_entry.id   460c1c0e5c13b88817c2daa5338f50ce
#
_cell.length_a   1.000
_cell.length_b   1.000
_cell.length_c   1.000
_cell.angle_alpha   90.00
_cell.angle_beta   90.00
_cell.angle_gamma   90.00
#
_symmetry.space_group_name_H-M   'P 1'
#
loop_
_entity.id
_entity.type
_entity.pdbx_description
1 polymer ?
#
loop_
_entity_poly.entity_id
_entity_poly.type
_entity_poly.pdbx_seq_one_letter_code
_entity_poly.pdbx_strand_id
1 'polypeptide(L)'
;MMAERAGNLDRMEVLLRSLIAKHPDFYHAYNALGYSFADRNVRLPEAKSLIQRALAAAPNNAYILDSLGWVEFRMGNHAEALRILQQAYAIEPDAEIAAHLGEVHWVLQQRDEALKIWREGLLLDAGNTTLQETLK
;
A
#
# COMPACT_ATOMS: atom_id res chain seq x y z
N MET A 1 -5.45 -13.33 -20.15
CA MET A 1 -5.22 -12.04 -19.46
C MET A 1 -5.31 -12.20 -17.95
N MET A 2 -6.49 -12.46 -17.42
CA MET A 2 -6.68 -12.65 -15.97
C MET A 2 -5.86 -13.83 -15.43
N ALA A 3 -5.85 -14.96 -16.15
CA ALA A 3 -5.11 -16.16 -15.74
C ALA A 3 -3.61 -15.91 -15.72
N GLU A 4 -3.07 -15.16 -16.68
CA GLU A 4 -1.64 -14.83 -16.71
C GLU A 4 -1.25 -13.96 -15.52
N ARG A 5 -2.08 -12.97 -15.20
CA ARG A 5 -1.82 -12.09 -14.06
C ARG A 5 -1.86 -12.88 -12.76
N ALA A 6 -2.82 -13.76 -12.59
CA ALA A 6 -2.91 -14.63 -11.42
C ALA A 6 -1.68 -15.53 -11.30
N GLY A 7 -1.23 -16.14 -12.42
CA GLY A 7 -0.03 -16.96 -12.44
C GLY A 7 1.22 -16.19 -12.09
N ASN A 8 1.35 -14.93 -12.57
CA ASN A 8 2.47 -14.07 -12.24
C ASN A 8 2.49 -13.69 -10.76
N LEU A 9 1.33 -13.44 -10.17
CA LEU A 9 1.21 -13.14 -8.75
C LEU A 9 1.57 -14.34 -7.89
N ASP A 10 1.17 -15.55 -8.30
CA ASP A 10 1.54 -16.77 -7.60
C ASP A 10 3.05 -17.01 -7.64
N ARG A 11 3.69 -16.76 -8.78
CA ARG A 11 5.15 -16.86 -8.91
C ARG A 11 5.83 -15.81 -8.02
N MET A 12 5.31 -14.61 -7.98
CA MET A 12 5.85 -13.56 -7.11
C MET A 12 5.78 -13.97 -5.66
N GLU A 13 4.66 -14.55 -5.22
CA GLU A 13 4.51 -15.04 -3.85
C GLU A 13 5.57 -16.11 -3.55
N VAL A 14 5.74 -17.08 -4.42
CA VAL A 14 6.74 -18.15 -4.24
C VAL A 14 8.16 -17.57 -4.11
N LEU A 15 8.51 -16.62 -4.99
CA LEU A 15 9.81 -15.98 -4.96
C LEU A 15 10.03 -15.18 -3.68
N LEU A 16 9.02 -14.41 -3.25
CA LEU A 16 9.11 -13.61 -2.04
C LEU A 16 9.22 -14.49 -0.80
N ARG A 17 8.45 -15.58 -0.73
CA ARG A 17 8.57 -16.54 0.39
C ARG A 17 9.95 -17.21 0.42
N SER A 18 10.50 -17.50 -0.75
CA SER A 18 11.85 -18.05 -0.86
C SER A 18 12.90 -17.07 -0.35
N LEU A 19 12.77 -15.79 -0.72
CA LEU A 19 13.66 -14.73 -0.25
C LEU A 19 13.59 -14.58 1.27
N ILE A 20 12.38 -14.62 1.83
CA ILE A 20 12.18 -14.53 3.28
C ILE A 20 12.83 -15.69 3.99
N ALA A 21 12.70 -16.91 3.44
CA ALA A 21 13.30 -18.11 4.04
C ALA A 21 14.82 -18.04 4.03
N LYS A 22 15.41 -17.53 2.95
CA LYS A 22 16.87 -17.43 2.80
C LYS A 22 17.46 -16.21 3.51
N HIS A 23 16.71 -15.13 3.56
CA HIS A 23 17.13 -13.84 4.12
C HIS A 23 16.06 -13.28 5.06
N PRO A 24 15.93 -13.85 6.28
CA PRO A 24 14.85 -13.45 7.21
C PRO A 24 14.89 -11.98 7.63
N ASP A 25 16.02 -11.30 7.44
CA ASP A 25 16.17 -9.89 7.78
C ASP A 25 15.84 -8.96 6.61
N PHE A 26 15.50 -9.51 5.44
CA PHE A 26 15.19 -8.70 4.27
C PHE A 26 13.76 -8.18 4.34
N TYR A 27 13.56 -7.07 5.05
CA TYR A 27 12.23 -6.54 5.37
C TYR A 27 11.45 -6.09 4.13
N HIS A 28 12.12 -5.69 3.05
CA HIS A 28 11.43 -5.33 1.82
C HIS A 28 10.61 -6.48 1.22
N ALA A 29 11.06 -7.72 1.39
CA ALA A 29 10.31 -8.88 0.92
C ALA A 29 9.02 -9.08 1.72
N TYR A 30 9.06 -8.86 3.03
CA TYR A 30 7.86 -8.93 3.87
C TYR A 30 6.85 -7.87 3.46
N ASN A 31 7.32 -6.65 3.25
CA ASN A 31 6.45 -5.55 2.82
C ASN A 31 5.83 -5.82 1.44
N ALA A 32 6.64 -6.29 0.50
CA ALA A 32 6.16 -6.57 -0.86
C ALA A 32 5.09 -7.66 -0.87
N LEU A 33 5.29 -8.72 -0.10
CA LEU A 33 4.32 -9.80 -0.03
C LEU A 33 3.04 -9.35 0.66
N GLY A 34 3.17 -8.64 1.78
CA GLY A 34 2.01 -8.10 2.48
C GLY A 34 1.21 -7.12 1.65
N TYR A 35 1.89 -6.20 0.97
CA TYR A 35 1.23 -5.24 0.08
C TYR A 35 0.50 -5.95 -1.06
N SER A 36 1.11 -6.99 -1.64
CA SER A 36 0.47 -7.75 -2.71
C SER A 36 -0.85 -8.37 -2.25
N PHE A 37 -0.87 -8.94 -1.05
CA PHE A 37 -2.11 -9.50 -0.50
C PHE A 37 -3.15 -8.39 -0.26
N ALA A 38 -2.74 -7.27 0.32
CA ALA A 38 -3.64 -6.15 0.60
C ALA A 38 -4.25 -5.60 -0.70
N ASP A 39 -3.42 -5.42 -1.72
CA ASP A 39 -3.87 -4.86 -3.00
C ASP A 39 -4.87 -5.79 -3.70
N ARG A 40 -4.70 -7.10 -3.55
CA ARG A 40 -5.63 -8.10 -4.09
C ARG A 40 -6.81 -8.36 -3.16
N ASN A 41 -6.85 -7.73 -2.01
CA ASN A 41 -7.89 -7.89 -0.98
C ASN A 41 -8.01 -9.35 -0.51
N VAL A 42 -6.87 -10.03 -0.33
CA VAL A 42 -6.81 -11.41 0.13
C VAL A 42 -5.86 -11.54 1.31
N ARG A 43 -6.09 -12.52 2.17
CA ARG A 43 -5.22 -12.86 3.30
C ARG A 43 -4.83 -11.63 4.12
N LEU A 44 -5.78 -10.76 4.39
CA LEU A 44 -5.52 -9.48 5.04
C LEU A 44 -4.86 -9.60 6.42
N PRO A 45 -5.24 -10.55 7.31
CA PRO A 45 -4.52 -10.70 8.57
C PRO A 45 -3.05 -11.08 8.39
N GLU A 46 -2.74 -11.96 7.45
CA GLU A 46 -1.36 -12.31 7.12
C GLU A 46 -0.63 -11.10 6.52
N ALA A 47 -1.29 -10.37 5.62
CA ALA A 47 -0.73 -9.16 5.03
C ALA A 47 -0.32 -8.16 6.11
N LYS A 48 -1.19 -7.91 7.07
CA LYS A 48 -0.91 -6.98 8.16
C LYS A 48 0.29 -7.44 9.00
N SER A 49 0.35 -8.73 9.32
CA SER A 49 1.46 -9.29 10.09
C SER A 49 2.80 -9.13 9.37
N LEU A 50 2.82 -9.41 8.06
CA LEU A 50 4.02 -9.25 7.24
C LEU A 50 4.49 -7.80 7.18
N ILE A 51 3.56 -6.87 6.99
CA ILE A 51 3.87 -5.45 6.91
C ILE A 51 4.34 -4.93 8.27
N GLN A 52 3.71 -5.35 9.37
CA GLN A 52 4.14 -4.97 10.71
C GLN A 52 5.56 -5.45 10.99
N ARG A 53 5.92 -6.63 10.52
CA ARG A 53 7.29 -7.13 10.67
C ARG A 53 8.28 -6.28 9.90
N ALA A 54 7.94 -5.86 8.70
CA ALA A 54 8.76 -4.94 7.92
C ALA A 54 8.91 -3.59 8.62
N LEU A 55 7.80 -3.07 9.17
CA LEU A 55 7.79 -1.78 9.85
C LEU A 55 8.64 -1.81 11.12
N ALA A 56 8.67 -2.94 11.85
CA ALA A 56 9.52 -3.09 13.02
C ALA A 56 10.99 -2.91 12.67
N ALA A 57 11.40 -3.32 11.47
CA ALA A 57 12.78 -3.15 10.99
C ALA A 57 13.05 -1.72 10.49
N ALA A 58 12.03 -1.02 9.99
CA ALA A 58 12.18 0.33 9.43
C ALA A 58 10.96 1.19 9.79
N PRO A 59 10.85 1.66 11.06
CA PRO A 59 9.61 2.27 11.57
C PRO A 59 9.19 3.57 10.89
N ASN A 60 10.12 4.28 10.27
CA ASN A 60 9.83 5.57 9.63
C ASN A 60 9.86 5.48 8.09
N ASN A 61 9.83 4.27 7.55
CA ASN A 61 9.80 4.09 6.11
C ASN A 61 8.39 4.41 5.59
N ALA A 62 8.28 5.47 4.79
CA ALA A 62 7.00 5.95 4.30
C ALA A 62 6.26 4.91 3.45
N TYR A 63 6.99 4.13 2.67
CA TYR A 63 6.36 3.12 1.79
C TYR A 63 5.81 1.94 2.58
N ILE A 64 6.47 1.55 3.66
CA ILE A 64 5.97 0.49 4.54
C ILE A 64 4.75 1.01 5.32
N LEU A 65 4.79 2.26 5.77
CA LEU A 65 3.63 2.90 6.40
C LEU A 65 2.45 2.96 5.43
N ASP A 66 2.71 3.31 4.17
CA ASP A 66 1.68 3.30 3.13
C ASP A 66 1.04 1.91 3.00
N SER A 67 1.86 0.87 2.98
CA SER A 67 1.36 -0.52 2.93
C SER A 67 0.49 -0.85 4.13
N LEU A 68 0.90 -0.43 5.32
CA LEU A 68 0.11 -0.65 6.54
C LEU A 68 -1.22 0.09 6.47
N GLY A 69 -1.19 1.36 6.05
CA GLY A 69 -2.42 2.13 5.87
C GLY A 69 -3.36 1.49 4.86
N TRP A 70 -2.80 0.95 3.78
CA TRP A 70 -3.60 0.30 2.75
C TRP A 70 -4.25 -0.99 3.25
N VAL A 71 -3.53 -1.82 4.02
CA VAL A 71 -4.13 -3.03 4.59
C VAL A 71 -5.21 -2.68 5.62
N GLU A 72 -5.01 -1.64 6.42
CA GLU A 72 -6.05 -1.18 7.34
C GLU A 72 -7.30 -0.74 6.60
N PHE A 73 -7.13 -0.02 5.48
CA PHE A 73 -8.24 0.38 4.62
C PHE A 73 -9.01 -0.82 4.08
N ARG A 74 -8.28 -1.82 3.56
CA ARG A 74 -8.89 -3.05 3.04
C ARG A 74 -9.65 -3.82 4.13
N MET A 75 -9.20 -3.74 5.38
CA MET A 75 -9.87 -4.38 6.51
C MET A 75 -11.06 -3.58 7.03
N GLY A 76 -11.34 -2.42 6.45
CA GLY A 76 -12.46 -1.57 6.86
C GLY A 76 -12.12 -0.58 7.97
N ASN A 77 -10.87 -0.51 8.40
CA ASN A 77 -10.42 0.39 9.47
C ASN A 77 -10.04 1.76 8.88
N HIS A 78 -11.03 2.47 8.37
CA HIS A 78 -10.81 3.68 7.58
C HIS A 78 -10.17 4.83 8.36
N ALA A 79 -10.57 5.03 9.61
CA ALA A 79 -9.98 6.09 10.45
C ALA A 79 -8.50 5.82 10.74
N GLU A 80 -8.16 4.58 11.06
CA GLU A 80 -6.77 4.18 11.29
C GLU A 80 -5.95 4.28 10.00
N ALA A 81 -6.52 3.85 8.88
CA ALA A 81 -5.88 3.97 7.58
C ALA A 81 -5.56 5.44 7.26
N LEU A 82 -6.52 6.34 7.51
CA LEU A 82 -6.32 7.76 7.28
C LEU A 82 -5.13 8.30 8.09
N ARG A 83 -5.09 7.97 9.38
CA ARG A 83 -4.02 8.41 10.29
C ARG A 83 -2.65 7.96 9.79
N ILE A 84 -2.53 6.68 9.43
CA ILE A 84 -1.27 6.09 8.98
C ILE A 84 -0.83 6.67 7.63
N LEU A 85 -1.76 6.80 6.69
CA LEU A 85 -1.46 7.34 5.37
C LEU A 85 -1.09 8.82 5.42
N GLN A 86 -1.70 9.60 6.30
CA GLN A 86 -1.31 10.99 6.53
C GLN A 86 0.12 11.06 7.06
N GLN A 87 0.48 10.18 7.97
CA GLN A 87 1.83 10.10 8.50
C GLN A 87 2.83 9.74 7.38
N ALA A 88 2.51 8.76 6.57
CA ALA A 88 3.36 8.35 5.45
C ALA A 88 3.57 9.49 4.46
N TYR A 89 2.50 10.18 4.09
CA TYR A 89 2.56 11.29 3.14
C TYR A 89 3.35 12.46 3.68
N ALA A 90 3.26 12.73 4.98
CA ALA A 90 4.04 13.79 5.62
C ALA A 90 5.55 13.49 5.60
N ILE A 91 5.91 12.21 5.73
CA ILE A 91 7.33 11.79 5.67
C ILE A 91 7.85 11.88 4.24
N GLU A 92 7.08 11.37 3.27
CA GLU A 92 7.49 11.36 1.86
C GLU A 92 6.27 11.65 0.98
N PRO A 93 6.11 12.89 0.49
CA PRO A 93 5.05 13.18 -0.48
C PRO A 93 5.32 12.43 -1.78
N ASP A 94 4.47 11.47 -2.08
CA ASP A 94 4.63 10.54 -3.20
C ASP A 94 3.28 10.28 -3.85
N ALA A 95 3.26 10.11 -5.19
CA ALA A 95 2.01 9.93 -5.94
C ALA A 95 1.27 8.65 -5.57
N GLU A 96 2.00 7.57 -5.26
CA GLU A 96 1.39 6.31 -4.83
C GLU A 96 0.67 6.48 -3.50
N ILE A 97 1.33 7.14 -2.54
CA ILE A 97 0.76 7.42 -1.22
C ILE A 97 -0.44 8.36 -1.38
N ALA A 98 -0.32 9.36 -2.25
CA ALA A 98 -1.42 10.29 -2.54
C ALA A 98 -2.65 9.55 -3.09
N ALA A 99 -2.44 8.57 -3.97
CA ALA A 99 -3.53 7.77 -4.52
C ALA A 99 -4.30 7.07 -3.41
N HIS A 100 -3.60 6.40 -2.51
CA HIS A 100 -4.21 5.68 -1.39
C HIS A 100 -4.88 6.63 -0.39
N LEU A 101 -4.18 7.70 -0.02
CA LEU A 101 -4.71 8.68 0.94
C LEU A 101 -5.98 9.34 0.41
N GLY A 102 -5.98 9.73 -0.86
CA GLY A 102 -7.15 10.32 -1.49
C GLY A 102 -8.34 9.38 -1.51
N GLU A 103 -8.10 8.09 -1.76
CA GLU A 103 -9.17 7.09 -1.78
C GLU A 103 -9.81 6.93 -0.39
N VAL A 104 -9.01 6.95 0.67
CA VAL A 104 -9.53 6.88 2.04
C VAL A 104 -10.37 8.12 2.35
N HIS A 105 -9.89 9.33 1.98
CA HIS A 105 -10.68 10.55 2.14
C HIS A 105 -12.01 10.44 1.38
N TRP A 106 -11.97 9.92 0.15
CA TRP A 106 -13.17 9.78 -0.68
C TRP A 106 -14.21 8.87 -0.03
N VAL A 107 -13.79 7.72 0.48
CA VAL A 107 -14.68 6.76 1.15
C VAL A 107 -15.26 7.36 2.43
N LEU A 108 -14.50 8.22 3.12
CA LEU A 108 -14.97 8.93 4.31
C LEU A 108 -15.83 10.14 3.96
N GLN A 109 -16.16 10.33 2.69
CA GLN A 109 -16.96 11.43 2.16
C GLN A 109 -16.28 12.80 2.31
N GLN A 110 -14.99 12.82 2.43
CA GLN A 110 -14.15 14.01 2.47
C GLN A 110 -13.64 14.29 1.05
N ARG A 111 -14.57 14.60 0.15
CA ARG A 111 -14.28 14.65 -1.29
C ARG A 111 -13.35 15.80 -1.66
N ASP A 112 -13.47 16.96 -1.03
CA ASP A 112 -12.59 18.09 -1.29
C ASP A 112 -11.15 17.76 -0.92
N GLU A 113 -10.95 17.10 0.21
CA GLU A 113 -9.63 16.64 0.65
C GLU A 113 -9.06 15.60 -0.32
N ALA A 114 -9.90 14.67 -0.77
CA ALA A 114 -9.49 13.65 -1.74
C ALA A 114 -9.00 14.30 -3.03
N LEU A 115 -9.78 15.23 -3.57
CA LEU A 115 -9.42 15.92 -4.82
C LEU A 115 -8.13 16.72 -4.67
N LYS A 116 -7.95 17.38 -3.53
CA LYS A 116 -6.73 18.13 -3.24
C LYS A 116 -5.49 17.22 -3.26
N ILE A 117 -5.55 16.10 -2.55
CA ILE A 117 -4.44 15.15 -2.47
C ILE A 117 -4.15 14.52 -3.84
N TRP A 118 -5.18 14.16 -4.59
CA TRP A 118 -5.00 13.60 -5.93
C TRP A 118 -4.37 14.61 -6.89
N ARG A 119 -4.75 15.88 -6.82
CA ARG A 119 -4.12 16.94 -7.62
C ARG A 119 -2.63 17.07 -7.28
N GLU A 120 -2.30 17.03 -5.99
CA GLU A 120 -0.90 17.03 -5.56
C GLU A 120 -0.15 15.83 -6.13
N GLY A 121 -0.78 14.64 -6.07
CA GLY A 121 -0.19 13.42 -6.63
C GLY A 121 0.10 13.54 -8.12
N LEU A 122 -0.82 14.12 -8.89
CA LEU A 122 -0.63 14.35 -10.31
C LEU A 122 0.54 15.29 -10.60
N LEU A 123 0.74 16.29 -9.73
CA LEU A 123 1.89 17.19 -9.85
C LEU A 123 3.21 16.48 -9.52
N LEU A 124 3.18 15.52 -8.61
CA LEU A 124 4.37 14.74 -8.24
C LEU A 124 4.73 13.72 -9.32
N ASP A 125 3.76 13.01 -9.85
CA ASP A 125 3.97 12.02 -10.90
C ASP A 125 2.65 11.73 -11.63
N ALA A 126 2.40 12.45 -12.71
CA ALA A 126 1.20 12.29 -13.51
C ALA A 126 1.08 10.90 -14.14
N GLY A 127 2.21 10.22 -14.33
CA GLY A 127 2.26 8.87 -14.91
C GLY A 127 2.07 7.73 -13.93
N ASN A 128 1.87 8.03 -12.63
CA ASN A 128 1.72 6.97 -11.63
C ASN A 128 0.49 6.11 -11.94
N THR A 129 0.72 4.81 -12.10
CA THR A 129 -0.32 3.86 -12.51
C THR A 129 -1.45 3.75 -11.49
N THR A 130 -1.11 3.64 -10.21
CA THR A 130 -2.10 3.54 -9.14
C THR A 130 -3.00 4.76 -9.10
N LEU A 131 -2.41 5.95 -9.21
CA LEU A 131 -3.15 7.20 -9.21
C LEU A 131 -4.09 7.30 -10.42
N GLN A 132 -3.60 6.94 -11.61
CA GLN A 132 -4.41 6.96 -12.82
C GLN A 132 -5.60 5.99 -12.72
N GLU A 133 -5.39 4.80 -12.18
CA GLU A 133 -6.47 3.83 -11.99
C GLU A 133 -7.48 4.31 -10.93
N THR A 134 -6.98 4.93 -9.87
CA THR A 134 -7.85 5.49 -8.82
C THR A 134 -8.77 6.57 -9.38
N LEU A 135 -8.27 7.40 -10.30
CA LEU A 135 -9.02 8.51 -10.87
C LEU A 135 -10.03 8.10 -11.96
N LYS A 136 -10.01 6.85 -12.38
CA LYS A 136 -11.05 6.32 -13.29
C LYS A 136 -12.36 6.01 -12.53
#